data_2df7042701faab43705bb1c0ce82b7ee
#
_entry.id   2df7042701faab43705bb1c0ce82b7ee
#
_cell.length_a   1.000
_cell.length_b   1.000
_cell.length_c   1.000
_cell.angle_alpha   90.00
_cell.angle_beta   90.00
_cell.angle_gamma   90.00
#
_symmetry.space_group_name_H-M   'P 1'
#
loop_
_entity.id
_entity.type
_entity.pdbx_description
1 polymer ?
#
loop_
_entity_poly.entity_id
_entity_poly.type
_entity_poly.pdbx_seq_one_letter_code
_entity_poly.pdbx_strand_id
1 'polypeptide(L)'
;MIVVDAGNTRVKFAWMELPVEGGVPRSLGFTAIPVGQPIPSDTLVEWIRTSSPVRIVVDGSNPPEVERVLSEWPSEGVRPTRLGTRHDFPLKIDVEFPEKVGIDRLLNAIAANARRQPGQQALVVDSGTATTIDLVDGNGVFRGGAILPGFEMGAKALNEYTALLPLIQHHRLHDRIPHAVGRNTTEALESGLYWGHVGAVRQLIDAILNESTPAMASPDPLILLTSGAARVLKVHLPEAHWEAALCLQGLTLAAAAMPMSPKR
;
A
#
# COMPACT_ATOMS: atom_id res chain seq x y z
N MET A 1 8.07 -3.94 -17.39
CA MET A 1 8.16 -4.92 -16.28
C MET A 1 6.75 -5.30 -15.85
N ILE A 2 6.50 -6.57 -15.49
CA ILE A 2 5.24 -6.98 -14.85
C ILE A 2 5.53 -7.18 -13.36
N VAL A 3 4.70 -6.60 -12.50
CA VAL A 3 4.82 -6.74 -11.05
C VAL A 3 3.51 -7.23 -10.45
N VAL A 4 3.61 -8.04 -9.40
CA VAL A 4 2.47 -8.62 -8.70
C VAL A 4 2.61 -8.41 -7.21
N ASP A 5 1.64 -7.70 -6.64
CA ASP A 5 1.49 -7.48 -5.19
C ASP A 5 0.44 -8.45 -4.64
N ALA A 6 0.89 -9.48 -3.93
CA ALA A 6 0.05 -10.47 -3.27
C ALA A 6 -0.32 -9.99 -1.85
N GLY A 7 -1.39 -9.21 -1.76
CA GLY A 7 -1.92 -8.71 -0.48
C GLY A 7 -2.86 -9.70 0.22
N ASN A 8 -3.33 -9.31 1.42
CA ASN A 8 -4.21 -10.16 2.25
C ASN A 8 -5.65 -10.28 1.74
N THR A 9 -6.13 -9.32 0.96
CA THR A 9 -7.51 -9.30 0.43
C THR A 9 -7.54 -9.47 -1.09
N ARG A 10 -6.54 -8.93 -1.78
CA ARG A 10 -6.45 -8.94 -3.25
C ARG A 10 -5.03 -9.18 -3.70
N VAL A 11 -4.91 -9.84 -4.86
CA VAL A 11 -3.68 -9.89 -5.66
C VAL A 11 -3.81 -8.88 -6.78
N LYS A 12 -2.84 -7.97 -6.87
CA LYS A 12 -2.80 -6.90 -7.87
C LYS A 12 -1.70 -7.19 -8.87
N PHE A 13 -2.02 -7.11 -10.13
CA PHE A 13 -1.11 -7.31 -11.25
C PHE A 13 -0.98 -5.99 -12.01
N ALA A 14 0.23 -5.59 -12.34
CA ALA A 14 0.44 -4.40 -13.15
C ALA A 14 1.56 -4.60 -14.18
N TRP A 15 1.32 -4.09 -15.37
CA TRP A 15 2.35 -3.87 -16.35
C TRP A 15 2.87 -2.45 -16.19
N MET A 16 4.15 -2.35 -15.80
CA MET A 16 4.76 -1.10 -15.38
C MET A 16 5.86 -0.67 -16.35
N GLU A 17 5.90 0.60 -16.65
CA GLU A 17 6.97 1.28 -17.37
C GLU A 17 7.86 2.02 -16.38
N LEU A 18 9.16 1.80 -16.49
CA LEU A 18 10.16 2.56 -15.72
C LEU A 18 10.43 3.90 -16.41
N PRO A 19 10.56 5.00 -15.67
CA PRO A 19 10.96 6.27 -16.23
C PRO A 19 12.42 6.20 -16.76
N VAL A 20 12.71 6.94 -17.82
CA VAL A 20 14.04 6.95 -18.47
C VAL A 20 15.11 7.60 -17.57
N GLU A 21 14.73 8.64 -16.84
CA GLU A 21 15.60 9.35 -15.88
C GLU A 21 14.81 9.58 -14.60
N GLY A 22 15.15 8.88 -13.54
CA GLY A 22 14.55 9.06 -12.20
C GLY A 22 13.06 9.36 -12.19
N GLY A 23 12.37 9.05 -11.13
CA GLY A 23 10.96 9.35 -11.02
C GLY A 23 10.10 8.12 -10.74
N VAL A 24 8.81 8.23 -11.01
CA VAL A 24 7.81 7.27 -10.59
C VAL A 24 7.39 6.37 -11.75
N PRO A 25 7.41 5.03 -11.59
CA PRO A 25 6.91 4.11 -12.59
C PRO A 25 5.44 4.36 -12.95
N ARG A 26 5.10 4.22 -14.23
CA ARG A 26 3.75 4.39 -14.75
C ARG A 26 3.12 3.03 -15.05
N SER A 27 1.85 2.85 -14.68
CA SER A 27 1.08 1.66 -15.05
C SER A 27 0.60 1.76 -16.50
N LEU A 28 0.94 0.76 -17.31
CA LEU A 28 0.44 0.57 -18.68
C LEU A 28 -0.78 -0.35 -18.71
N GLY A 29 -0.91 -1.23 -17.70
CA GLY A 29 -2.03 -2.14 -17.54
C GLY A 29 -2.16 -2.53 -16.07
N PHE A 30 -3.39 -2.77 -15.62
CA PHE A 30 -3.69 -3.13 -14.24
C PHE A 30 -4.87 -4.08 -14.19
N THR A 31 -4.76 -5.11 -13.35
CA THR A 31 -5.88 -5.96 -12.94
C THR A 31 -5.70 -6.43 -11.51
N ALA A 32 -6.80 -6.76 -10.84
CA ALA A 32 -6.76 -7.25 -9.47
C ALA A 32 -7.84 -8.30 -9.26
N ILE A 33 -7.49 -9.36 -8.54
CA ILE A 33 -8.38 -10.45 -8.18
C ILE A 33 -8.48 -10.57 -6.65
N PRO A 34 -9.59 -11.06 -6.10
CA PRO A 34 -9.64 -11.50 -4.70
C PRO A 34 -8.62 -12.62 -4.46
N VAL A 35 -8.09 -12.72 -3.24
CA VAL A 35 -7.23 -13.84 -2.81
C VAL A 35 -7.92 -15.18 -3.04
N GLY A 36 -7.18 -16.17 -3.53
CA GLY A 36 -7.68 -17.51 -3.83
C GLY A 36 -8.45 -17.64 -5.15
N GLN A 37 -8.68 -16.55 -5.90
CA GLN A 37 -9.28 -16.63 -7.24
C GLN A 37 -8.22 -16.94 -8.31
N PRO A 38 -8.60 -17.61 -9.41
CA PRO A 38 -7.68 -17.93 -10.51
C PRO A 38 -6.95 -16.68 -11.02
N ILE A 39 -5.66 -16.81 -11.32
CA ILE A 39 -4.87 -15.71 -11.87
C ILE A 39 -5.35 -15.33 -13.28
N PRO A 40 -5.23 -14.06 -13.71
CA PRO A 40 -5.75 -13.60 -15.01
C PRO A 40 -4.80 -13.99 -16.17
N SER A 41 -4.72 -15.27 -16.46
CA SER A 41 -3.73 -15.86 -17.38
C SER A 41 -3.73 -15.22 -18.76
N ASP A 42 -4.92 -14.96 -19.35
CA ASP A 42 -5.03 -14.37 -20.68
C ASP A 42 -4.41 -12.97 -20.73
N THR A 43 -4.72 -12.13 -19.73
CA THR A 43 -4.15 -10.79 -19.59
C THR A 43 -2.64 -10.83 -19.40
N LEU A 44 -2.14 -11.76 -18.59
CA LEU A 44 -0.71 -11.91 -18.35
C LEU A 44 0.04 -12.36 -19.61
N VAL A 45 -0.51 -13.32 -20.35
CA VAL A 45 0.06 -13.79 -21.62
C VAL A 45 0.11 -12.65 -22.64
N GLU A 46 -0.95 -11.85 -22.74
CA GLU A 46 -0.98 -10.66 -23.61
C GLU A 46 0.14 -9.67 -23.24
N TRP A 47 0.28 -9.33 -21.94
CA TRP A 47 1.33 -8.42 -21.49
C TRP A 47 2.74 -8.98 -21.74
N ILE A 48 2.96 -10.29 -21.53
CA ILE A 48 4.24 -10.95 -21.79
C ILE A 48 4.61 -10.87 -23.27
N ARG A 49 3.65 -11.13 -24.17
CA ARG A 49 3.87 -11.06 -25.62
C ARG A 49 4.16 -9.65 -26.11
N THR A 50 3.53 -8.64 -25.50
CA THR A 50 3.70 -7.23 -25.88
C THR A 50 4.99 -6.64 -25.32
N SER A 51 5.50 -7.15 -24.20
CA SER A 51 6.67 -6.61 -23.46
C SER A 51 7.89 -7.50 -23.64
N SER A 52 8.69 -7.32 -24.66
CA SER A 52 9.91 -8.13 -24.85
C SER A 52 11.18 -7.23 -24.83
N PRO A 53 12.20 -7.57 -24.01
CA PRO A 53 12.22 -8.58 -22.94
C PRO A 53 11.46 -8.11 -21.69
N VAL A 54 10.75 -9.02 -21.03
CA VAL A 54 9.98 -8.70 -19.81
C VAL A 54 10.66 -9.26 -18.57
N ARG A 55 10.72 -8.48 -17.50
CA ARG A 55 11.00 -8.95 -16.14
C ARG A 55 9.70 -9.05 -15.37
N ILE A 56 9.51 -10.15 -14.65
CA ILE A 56 8.30 -10.40 -13.87
C ILE A 56 8.71 -10.62 -12.42
N VAL A 57 8.12 -9.84 -11.51
CA VAL A 57 8.42 -9.91 -10.07
C VAL A 57 7.13 -10.04 -9.28
N VAL A 58 7.12 -11.00 -8.35
CA VAL A 58 5.99 -11.26 -7.45
C VAL A 58 6.49 -11.13 -6.02
N ASP A 59 5.81 -10.32 -5.22
CA ASP A 59 5.97 -10.30 -3.77
C ASP A 59 4.70 -9.73 -3.11
N GLY A 60 4.68 -9.64 -1.79
CA GLY A 60 3.53 -9.08 -1.07
C GLY A 60 3.49 -9.48 0.40
N SER A 61 2.49 -8.96 1.10
CA SER A 61 2.29 -9.21 2.53
C SER A 61 1.60 -10.54 2.87
N ASN A 62 1.27 -11.35 1.84
CA ASN A 62 0.65 -12.67 1.99
C ASN A 62 1.53 -13.77 1.37
N PRO A 63 2.50 -14.34 2.12
CA PRO A 63 3.42 -15.35 1.60
C PRO A 63 2.75 -16.58 0.97
N PRO A 64 1.69 -17.18 1.55
CA PRO A 64 0.96 -18.25 0.90
C PRO A 64 0.43 -17.90 -0.49
N GLU A 65 -0.08 -16.68 -0.64
CA GLU A 65 -0.62 -16.22 -1.92
C GLU A 65 0.50 -15.90 -2.95
N VAL A 66 1.66 -15.44 -2.47
CA VAL A 66 2.86 -15.32 -3.32
C VAL A 66 3.25 -16.68 -3.91
N GLU A 67 3.32 -17.74 -3.09
CA GLU A 67 3.65 -19.09 -3.54
C GLU A 67 2.58 -19.62 -4.51
N ARG A 68 1.29 -19.37 -4.25
CA ARG A 68 0.22 -19.75 -5.15
C ARG A 68 0.39 -19.10 -6.52
N VAL A 69 0.60 -17.79 -6.57
CA VAL A 69 0.81 -17.06 -7.83
C VAL A 69 2.02 -17.60 -8.59
N LEU A 70 3.12 -17.89 -7.91
CA LEU A 70 4.32 -18.48 -8.53
C LEU A 70 4.05 -19.87 -9.11
N SER A 71 3.27 -20.70 -8.42
CA SER A 71 2.96 -22.07 -8.84
C SER A 71 1.97 -22.12 -9.99
N GLU A 72 0.96 -21.24 -10.00
CA GLU A 72 -0.08 -21.15 -11.01
C GLU A 72 0.30 -20.28 -12.21
N TRP A 73 1.52 -19.71 -12.23
CA TRP A 73 1.95 -18.82 -13.31
C TRP A 73 1.88 -19.52 -14.68
N PRO A 74 1.38 -18.87 -15.73
CA PRO A 74 1.32 -19.45 -17.06
C PRO A 74 2.67 -20.02 -17.49
N SER A 75 2.66 -21.24 -18.03
CA SER A 75 3.89 -21.95 -18.46
C SER A 75 4.58 -21.28 -19.66
N GLU A 76 3.85 -20.45 -20.38
CA GLU A 76 4.35 -19.71 -21.54
C GLU A 76 5.17 -18.47 -21.08
N GLY A 77 6.39 -18.39 -21.56
CA GLY A 77 7.23 -17.19 -21.40
C GLY A 77 8.13 -17.16 -20.17
N VAL A 78 8.38 -15.94 -19.66
CA VAL A 78 9.32 -15.69 -18.56
C VAL A 78 8.68 -16.08 -17.23
N ARG A 79 9.40 -16.86 -16.42
CA ARG A 79 8.97 -17.18 -15.04
C ARG A 79 9.13 -15.97 -14.13
N PRO A 80 8.17 -15.73 -13.23
CA PRO A 80 8.30 -14.69 -12.22
C PRO A 80 9.38 -15.07 -11.20
N THR A 81 10.00 -14.02 -10.65
CA THR A 81 10.95 -14.14 -9.54
C THR A 81 10.39 -13.39 -8.32
N ARG A 82 10.80 -13.79 -7.11
CA ARG A 82 10.54 -12.99 -5.91
C ARG A 82 11.52 -11.84 -5.82
N LEU A 83 11.15 -10.81 -5.08
CA LEU A 83 12.13 -9.82 -4.64
C LEU A 83 13.23 -10.52 -3.82
N GLY A 84 14.42 -9.97 -3.88
CA GLY A 84 15.53 -10.36 -3.01
C GLY A 84 15.31 -9.96 -1.55
N THR A 85 16.41 -9.96 -0.80
CA THR A 85 16.35 -9.57 0.61
C THR A 85 16.09 -8.07 0.78
N ARG A 86 15.55 -7.67 1.92
CA ARG A 86 15.28 -6.26 2.24
C ARG A 86 16.55 -5.40 2.28
N HIS A 87 17.71 -6.01 2.45
CA HIS A 87 19.01 -5.34 2.37
C HIS A 87 19.32 -4.77 0.98
N ASP A 88 18.71 -5.35 -0.06
CA ASP A 88 18.90 -4.93 -1.45
C ASP A 88 17.92 -3.82 -1.87
N PHE A 89 17.02 -3.40 -0.97
CA PHE A 89 16.04 -2.36 -1.29
C PHE A 89 16.71 -0.98 -1.40
N PRO A 90 16.29 -0.15 -2.36
CA PRO A 90 16.78 1.22 -2.51
C PRO A 90 16.17 2.14 -1.44
N LEU A 91 16.22 1.73 -0.18
CA LEU A 91 15.63 2.41 0.97
C LEU A 91 16.47 2.13 2.21
N LYS A 92 16.93 3.17 2.86
CA LYS A 92 17.52 3.02 4.20
C LYS A 92 16.40 2.80 5.20
N ILE A 93 16.54 1.77 6.03
CA ILE A 93 15.56 1.39 7.05
C ILE A 93 16.21 1.56 8.42
N ASP A 94 15.60 2.36 9.28
CA ASP A 94 16.07 2.63 10.64
C ASP A 94 14.93 2.41 11.64
N VAL A 95 14.75 1.14 11.97
CA VAL A 95 13.82 0.64 12.97
C VAL A 95 14.49 -0.49 13.73
N GLU A 96 13.97 -0.85 14.91
CA GLU A 96 14.57 -1.87 15.79
C GLU A 96 14.66 -3.26 15.15
N PHE A 97 13.62 -3.67 14.40
CA PHE A 97 13.51 -4.98 13.73
C PHE A 97 13.14 -4.83 12.24
N PRO A 98 14.08 -4.47 11.36
CA PRO A 98 13.81 -4.25 9.94
C PRO A 98 13.18 -5.46 9.24
N GLU A 99 13.57 -6.67 9.65
CA GLU A 99 13.09 -7.94 9.09
C GLU A 99 11.61 -8.24 9.42
N LYS A 100 11.04 -7.57 10.44
CA LYS A 100 9.63 -7.72 10.85
C LYS A 100 8.69 -6.70 10.21
N VAL A 101 9.22 -5.68 9.54
CA VAL A 101 8.38 -4.69 8.84
C VAL A 101 7.65 -5.37 7.69
N GLY A 102 6.35 -5.11 7.53
CA GLY A 102 5.57 -5.57 6.37
C GLY A 102 6.20 -5.08 5.06
N ILE A 103 6.28 -5.97 4.07
CA ILE A 103 6.92 -5.62 2.80
C ILE A 103 6.16 -4.51 2.07
N ASP A 104 4.84 -4.51 2.14
CA ASP A 104 3.96 -3.47 1.60
C ASP A 104 4.30 -2.06 2.13
N ARG A 105 4.60 -1.93 3.43
CA ARG A 105 5.03 -0.67 4.05
C ARG A 105 6.36 -0.19 3.47
N LEU A 106 7.32 -1.09 3.29
CA LEU A 106 8.63 -0.76 2.68
C LEU A 106 8.49 -0.39 1.20
N LEU A 107 7.67 -1.11 0.45
CA LEU A 107 7.41 -0.80 -0.96
C LEU A 107 6.72 0.56 -1.11
N ASN A 108 5.72 0.85 -0.28
CA ASN A 108 5.09 2.16 -0.22
C ASN A 108 6.11 3.27 0.11
N ALA A 109 7.02 3.02 1.06
CA ALA A 109 8.07 3.96 1.42
C ALA A 109 9.08 4.19 0.29
N ILE A 110 9.47 3.16 -0.48
CA ILE A 110 10.31 3.29 -1.67
C ILE A 110 9.64 4.20 -2.71
N ALA A 111 8.35 4.00 -2.98
CA ALA A 111 7.61 4.84 -3.92
C ALA A 111 7.45 6.28 -3.42
N ALA A 112 7.25 6.47 -2.12
CA ALA A 112 7.20 7.80 -1.50
C ALA A 112 8.57 8.51 -1.59
N ASN A 113 9.65 7.77 -1.34
CA ASN A 113 11.02 8.30 -1.43
C ASN A 113 11.37 8.78 -2.86
N ALA A 114 10.86 8.11 -3.89
CA ALA A 114 11.02 8.53 -5.28
C ALA A 114 10.20 9.79 -5.67
N ARG A 115 9.21 10.18 -4.86
CA ARG A 115 8.33 11.34 -5.11
C ARG A 115 8.72 12.58 -4.34
N ARG A 116 9.26 12.39 -3.13
CA ARG A 116 9.59 13.52 -2.27
C ARG A 116 10.73 14.36 -2.84
N GLN A 117 10.76 15.63 -2.51
CA GLN A 117 11.87 16.51 -2.78
C GLN A 117 13.02 16.28 -1.77
N PRO A 118 14.26 16.66 -2.10
CA PRO A 118 15.36 16.66 -1.13
C PRO A 118 14.99 17.45 0.14
N GLY A 119 15.22 16.86 1.30
CA GLY A 119 14.85 17.46 2.60
C GLY A 119 13.39 17.35 3.00
N GLN A 120 12.49 17.00 2.07
CA GLN A 120 11.07 16.81 2.35
C GLN A 120 10.82 15.48 3.07
N GLN A 121 10.01 15.51 4.12
CA GLN A 121 9.46 14.29 4.73
C GLN A 121 8.30 13.75 3.89
N ALA A 122 8.08 12.44 3.92
CA ALA A 122 6.88 11.84 3.36
C ALA A 122 6.17 10.97 4.39
N LEU A 123 4.85 11.12 4.47
CA LEU A 123 3.95 10.23 5.21
C LEU A 123 3.13 9.43 4.22
N VAL A 124 3.10 8.12 4.41
CA VAL A 124 2.25 7.22 3.64
C VAL A 124 1.14 6.69 4.51
N VAL A 125 -0.08 6.99 4.13
CA VAL A 125 -1.30 6.43 4.74
C VAL A 125 -1.84 5.36 3.80
N ASP A 126 -1.63 4.11 4.15
CA ASP A 126 -2.20 2.96 3.44
C ASP A 126 -3.44 2.47 4.19
N SER A 127 -4.63 2.75 3.64
CA SER A 127 -5.90 2.39 4.26
C SER A 127 -6.54 1.20 3.56
N GLY A 128 -6.05 0.02 3.92
CA GLY A 128 -6.51 -1.29 3.45
C GLY A 128 -7.25 -2.09 4.53
N THR A 129 -6.92 -3.38 4.67
CA THR A 129 -7.42 -4.27 5.74
C THR A 129 -7.04 -3.74 7.12
N ALA A 130 -5.77 -3.42 7.31
CA ALA A 130 -5.30 -2.51 8.35
C ALA A 130 -5.03 -1.14 7.73
N THR A 131 -4.95 -0.09 8.53
CA THR A 131 -4.45 1.20 8.09
C THR A 131 -3.08 1.43 8.71
N THR A 132 -2.08 1.74 7.88
CA THR A 132 -0.75 2.12 8.34
C THR A 132 -0.46 3.58 8.03
N ILE A 133 0.33 4.23 8.88
CA ILE A 133 0.83 5.58 8.66
C ILE A 133 2.34 5.51 8.87
N ASP A 134 3.09 5.62 7.79
CA ASP A 134 4.54 5.40 7.76
C ASP A 134 5.30 6.67 7.42
N LEU A 135 6.41 6.89 8.12
CA LEU A 135 7.28 8.03 7.92
C LEU A 135 8.54 7.66 7.11
N VAL A 136 8.78 8.41 6.06
CA VAL A 136 10.09 8.55 5.42
C VAL A 136 10.62 9.95 5.75
N ASP A 137 11.74 10.04 6.44
CA ASP A 137 12.28 11.33 6.87
C ASP A 137 12.89 12.15 5.71
N GLY A 138 13.31 13.39 6.00
CA GLY A 138 13.91 14.29 5.02
C GLY A 138 15.19 13.76 4.35
N ASN A 139 15.85 12.77 4.94
CA ASN A 139 17.01 12.07 4.39
C ASN A 139 16.65 10.84 3.56
N GLY A 140 15.35 10.50 3.44
CA GLY A 140 14.87 9.33 2.73
C GLY A 140 14.99 8.03 3.51
N VAL A 141 15.03 8.10 4.83
CA VAL A 141 15.12 6.95 5.72
C VAL A 141 13.72 6.57 6.22
N PHE A 142 13.35 5.31 6.09
CA PHE A 142 12.14 4.77 6.69
C PHE A 142 12.30 4.70 8.21
N ARG A 143 11.41 5.37 8.94
CA ARG A 143 11.46 5.50 10.41
C ARG A 143 10.40 4.66 11.13
N GLY A 144 9.61 3.88 10.40
CA GLY A 144 8.45 3.20 10.97
C GLY A 144 7.21 4.07 10.95
N GLY A 145 6.28 3.81 11.87
CA GLY A 145 5.00 4.51 11.91
C GLY A 145 3.98 3.80 12.78
N ALA A 146 2.70 4.03 12.53
CA ALA A 146 1.58 3.49 13.28
C ALA A 146 0.79 2.47 12.46
N ILE A 147 0.15 1.52 13.15
CA ILE A 147 -0.78 0.54 12.57
C ILE A 147 -2.07 0.59 13.38
N LEU A 148 -3.19 0.72 12.69
CA LEU A 148 -4.53 0.70 13.29
C LEU A 148 -5.49 -0.17 12.47
N PRO A 149 -6.61 -0.62 13.06
CA PRO A 149 -7.62 -1.37 12.30
C PRO A 149 -8.16 -0.54 11.13
N GLY A 150 -8.25 -1.12 9.93
CA GLY A 150 -9.03 -0.53 8.85
C GLY A 150 -10.53 -0.57 9.13
N PHE A 151 -11.35 0.07 8.30
CA PHE A 151 -12.80 0.17 8.50
C PHE A 151 -13.48 -1.20 8.68
N GLU A 152 -13.16 -2.15 7.79
CA GLU A 152 -13.77 -3.48 7.84
C GLU A 152 -13.33 -4.27 9.08
N MET A 153 -12.06 -4.16 9.46
CA MET A 153 -11.54 -4.80 10.67
C MET A 153 -12.19 -4.23 11.93
N GLY A 154 -12.36 -2.91 12.00
CA GLY A 154 -13.07 -2.25 13.10
C GLY A 154 -14.53 -2.66 13.19
N ALA A 155 -15.23 -2.72 12.04
CA ALA A 155 -16.64 -3.17 12.00
C ALA A 155 -16.79 -4.64 12.44
N LYS A 156 -15.91 -5.52 11.97
CA LYS A 156 -15.88 -6.93 12.39
C LYS A 156 -15.60 -7.08 13.88
N ALA A 157 -14.62 -6.33 14.40
CA ALA A 157 -14.29 -6.38 15.82
C ALA A 157 -15.49 -5.98 16.70
N LEU A 158 -16.19 -4.89 16.38
CA LEU A 158 -17.38 -4.48 17.11
C LEU A 158 -18.49 -5.54 17.08
N ASN A 159 -18.69 -6.19 15.95
CA ASN A 159 -19.67 -7.27 15.84
C ASN A 159 -19.24 -8.54 16.59
N GLU A 160 -17.99 -8.97 16.45
CA GLU A 160 -17.49 -10.23 17.01
C GLU A 160 -17.34 -10.18 18.53
N TYR A 161 -16.86 -9.05 19.06
CA TYR A 161 -16.59 -8.91 20.51
C TYR A 161 -17.73 -8.31 21.31
N THR A 162 -18.93 -8.18 20.71
CA THR A 162 -20.13 -7.73 21.44
C THR A 162 -21.35 -8.59 21.09
N ALA A 163 -22.26 -8.75 22.06
CA ALA A 163 -23.39 -9.63 21.88
C ALA A 163 -24.51 -9.09 20.96
N LEU A 164 -24.62 -7.76 20.78
CA LEU A 164 -25.78 -7.14 20.16
C LEU A 164 -25.46 -6.18 19.01
N LEU A 165 -24.20 -5.87 18.76
CA LEU A 165 -23.85 -4.92 17.70
C LEU A 165 -23.86 -5.61 16.32
N PRO A 166 -24.67 -5.09 15.37
CA PRO A 166 -24.73 -5.66 14.03
C PRO A 166 -23.44 -5.38 13.24
N LEU A 167 -23.11 -6.27 12.30
CA LEU A 167 -22.01 -6.04 11.38
C LEU A 167 -22.35 -4.91 10.40
N ILE A 168 -21.56 -3.85 10.42
CA ILE A 168 -21.65 -2.76 9.44
C ILE A 168 -20.91 -3.17 8.16
N GLN A 169 -21.63 -3.16 7.04
CA GLN A 169 -21.04 -3.45 5.73
C GLN A 169 -20.13 -2.28 5.30
N HIS A 170 -18.92 -2.58 4.85
CA HIS A 170 -17.90 -1.58 4.55
C HIS A 170 -18.33 -0.55 3.49
N HIS A 171 -19.14 -0.95 2.48
CA HIS A 171 -19.64 -0.03 1.45
C HIS A 171 -20.43 1.13 2.04
N ARG A 172 -21.18 0.91 3.13
CA ARG A 172 -21.95 1.97 3.82
C ARG A 172 -21.06 3.08 4.36
N LEU A 173 -19.81 2.77 4.70
CA LEU A 173 -18.81 3.73 5.17
C LEU A 173 -18.09 4.44 4.02
N HIS A 174 -18.14 3.90 2.80
CA HIS A 174 -17.49 4.45 1.62
C HIS A 174 -18.41 5.31 0.75
N ASP A 175 -19.72 5.02 0.77
CA ASP A 175 -20.67 5.62 -0.15
C ASP A 175 -21.22 6.97 0.34
N ARG A 176 -21.15 7.22 1.64
CA ARG A 176 -21.66 8.47 2.24
C ARG A 176 -20.90 8.85 3.51
N ILE A 177 -20.88 10.14 3.81
CA ILE A 177 -20.42 10.67 5.09
C ILE A 177 -21.59 10.53 6.09
N PRO A 178 -21.43 9.74 7.16
CA PRO A 178 -22.49 9.58 8.16
C PRO A 178 -22.64 10.84 9.03
N HIS A 179 -23.83 11.03 9.59
CA HIS A 179 -24.02 12.04 10.63
C HIS A 179 -23.15 11.72 11.85
N ALA A 180 -22.60 12.74 12.51
CA ALA A 180 -21.79 12.56 13.70
C ALA A 180 -22.62 12.03 14.89
N VAL A 181 -23.92 12.30 14.93
CA VAL A 181 -24.85 11.76 15.94
C VAL A 181 -25.78 10.74 15.28
N GLY A 182 -25.56 9.46 15.58
CA GLY A 182 -26.46 8.38 15.19
C GLY A 182 -27.70 8.33 16.08
N ARG A 183 -28.87 8.09 15.51
CA ARG A 183 -30.15 8.02 16.22
C ARG A 183 -30.61 6.59 16.52
N ASN A 184 -29.85 5.61 16.06
CA ASN A 184 -30.01 4.19 16.32
C ASN A 184 -28.62 3.51 16.33
N THR A 185 -28.56 2.25 16.77
CA THR A 185 -27.31 1.51 16.90
C THR A 185 -26.51 1.45 15.61
N THR A 186 -27.15 1.23 14.47
CA THR A 186 -26.46 1.17 13.16
C THR A 186 -25.83 2.51 12.81
N GLU A 187 -26.56 3.61 12.93
CA GLU A 187 -26.04 4.95 12.66
C GLU A 187 -24.92 5.34 13.64
N ALA A 188 -25.06 4.95 14.92
CA ALA A 188 -24.02 5.20 15.91
C ALA A 188 -22.72 4.44 15.60
N LEU A 189 -22.83 3.18 15.12
CA LEU A 189 -21.70 2.39 14.65
C LEU A 189 -21.07 3.00 13.39
N GLU A 190 -21.87 3.39 12.41
CA GLU A 190 -21.37 4.07 11.20
C GLU A 190 -20.64 5.36 11.57
N SER A 191 -21.19 6.15 12.46
CA SER A 191 -20.58 7.39 12.95
C SER A 191 -19.23 7.11 13.63
N GLY A 192 -19.21 6.20 14.60
CA GLY A 192 -18.01 5.87 15.37
C GLY A 192 -16.89 5.31 14.49
N LEU A 193 -17.21 4.38 13.59
CA LEU A 193 -16.27 3.78 12.66
C LEU A 193 -15.69 4.84 11.70
N TYR A 194 -16.56 5.67 11.13
CA TYR A 194 -16.13 6.68 10.14
C TYR A 194 -15.32 7.80 10.79
N TRP A 195 -15.93 8.54 11.72
CA TRP A 195 -15.31 9.72 12.33
C TRP A 195 -14.17 9.36 13.26
N GLY A 196 -14.28 8.21 13.96
CA GLY A 196 -13.20 7.68 14.78
C GLY A 196 -11.97 7.35 13.94
N HIS A 197 -12.14 6.71 12.78
CA HIS A 197 -11.04 6.39 11.88
C HIS A 197 -10.40 7.64 11.27
N VAL A 198 -11.22 8.58 10.75
CA VAL A 198 -10.74 9.87 10.22
C VAL A 198 -9.98 10.65 11.29
N GLY A 199 -10.53 10.73 12.51
CA GLY A 199 -9.90 11.42 13.63
C GLY A 199 -8.58 10.77 14.05
N ALA A 200 -8.53 9.43 14.12
CA ALA A 200 -7.31 8.70 14.46
C ALA A 200 -6.20 8.91 13.43
N VAL A 201 -6.53 8.85 12.12
CA VAL A 201 -5.55 9.08 11.05
C VAL A 201 -5.00 10.50 11.11
N ARG A 202 -5.87 11.52 11.25
CA ARG A 202 -5.43 12.93 11.36
C ARG A 202 -4.53 13.14 12.56
N GLN A 203 -4.94 12.66 13.73
CA GLN A 203 -4.16 12.81 14.96
C GLN A 203 -2.80 12.13 14.88
N LEU A 204 -2.73 10.94 14.25
CA LEU A 204 -1.46 10.23 14.07
C LEU A 204 -0.54 10.94 13.08
N ILE A 205 -1.07 11.50 11.99
CA ILE A 205 -0.29 12.35 11.07
C ILE A 205 0.34 13.52 11.85
N ASP A 206 -0.48 14.26 12.60
CA ASP A 206 0.00 15.41 13.38
C ASP A 206 1.05 15.00 14.43
N ALA A 207 0.81 13.90 15.15
CA ALA A 207 1.73 13.40 16.16
C ALA A 207 3.08 12.98 15.56
N ILE A 208 3.07 12.21 14.47
CA ILE A 208 4.29 11.75 13.80
C ILE A 208 5.10 12.94 13.26
N LEU A 209 4.43 13.91 12.65
CA LEU A 209 5.10 15.12 12.14
C LEU A 209 5.70 15.95 13.27
N ASN A 210 4.97 16.13 14.37
CA ASN A 210 5.47 16.88 15.54
C ASN A 210 6.70 16.22 16.19
N GLU A 211 6.75 14.89 16.24
CA GLU A 211 7.90 14.15 16.77
C GLU A 211 9.11 14.21 15.82
N SER A 212 8.87 14.29 14.51
CA SER A 212 9.91 14.10 13.49
C SER A 212 10.42 15.39 12.87
N THR A 213 9.75 16.53 13.11
CA THR A 213 10.12 17.79 12.45
C THR A 213 11.37 18.41 13.10
N PRO A 214 12.47 18.60 12.37
CA PRO A 214 13.58 19.43 12.84
C PRO A 214 13.09 20.87 13.01
N ALA A 215 13.59 21.56 14.01
CA ALA A 215 13.15 22.90 14.40
C ALA A 215 13.37 24.03 13.38
N MET A 216 13.82 23.78 12.15
CA MET A 216 14.09 24.80 11.12
C MET A 216 13.72 24.31 9.72
N ALA A 217 12.89 25.12 9.03
CA ALA A 217 12.66 25.24 7.58
C ALA A 217 12.77 23.95 6.72
N SER A 218 11.99 22.92 7.03
CA SER A 218 11.75 21.81 6.10
C SER A 218 10.62 22.17 5.13
N PRO A 219 10.65 21.69 3.88
CA PRO A 219 9.49 21.76 2.99
C PRO A 219 8.26 21.11 3.62
N ASP A 220 7.06 21.56 3.24
CA ASP A 220 5.83 20.93 3.68
C ASP A 220 5.85 19.42 3.40
N PRO A 221 5.39 18.57 4.34
CA PRO A 221 5.46 17.13 4.19
C PRO A 221 4.63 16.65 3.00
N LEU A 222 5.14 15.67 2.26
CA LEU A 222 4.39 14.95 1.24
C LEU A 222 3.50 13.90 1.93
N ILE A 223 2.18 14.06 1.86
CA ILE A 223 1.24 13.07 2.39
C ILE A 223 0.66 12.27 1.22
N LEU A 224 0.86 10.96 1.23
CA LEU A 224 0.36 10.02 0.22
C LEU A 224 -0.73 9.14 0.82
N LEU A 225 -1.85 9.02 0.11
CA LEU A 225 -2.93 8.10 0.44
C LEU A 225 -2.96 6.96 -0.58
N THR A 226 -3.06 5.72 -0.12
CA THR A 226 -3.19 4.55 -1.00
C THR A 226 -4.22 3.55 -0.47
N SER A 227 -4.53 2.55 -1.26
CA SER A 227 -5.52 1.48 -1.02
C SER A 227 -6.99 1.92 -1.05
N GLY A 228 -7.90 0.97 -0.78
CA GLY A 228 -9.33 1.13 -1.10
C GLY A 228 -10.08 2.20 -0.30
N ALA A 229 -9.76 2.33 0.98
CA ALA A 229 -10.41 3.29 1.86
C ALA A 229 -9.80 4.72 1.80
N ALA A 230 -8.72 4.90 1.04
CA ALA A 230 -8.08 6.21 0.86
C ALA A 230 -9.05 7.29 0.33
N ARG A 231 -10.08 6.90 -0.45
CA ARG A 231 -11.10 7.84 -0.94
C ARG A 231 -11.88 8.50 0.18
N VAL A 232 -12.18 7.76 1.25
CA VAL A 232 -12.85 8.31 2.44
C VAL A 232 -11.96 9.34 3.13
N LEU A 233 -10.68 8.99 3.31
CA LEU A 233 -9.71 9.86 3.96
C LEU A 233 -9.39 11.11 3.14
N LYS A 234 -9.37 11.01 1.80
CA LYS A 234 -9.04 12.13 0.91
C LYS A 234 -9.98 13.32 1.08
N VAL A 235 -11.26 13.09 1.38
CA VAL A 235 -12.23 14.17 1.65
C VAL A 235 -11.84 14.98 2.88
N HIS A 236 -11.18 14.35 3.84
CA HIS A 236 -10.79 14.94 5.13
C HIS A 236 -9.31 15.33 5.20
N LEU A 237 -8.52 14.98 4.19
CA LEU A 237 -7.10 15.29 4.04
C LEU A 237 -6.88 15.90 2.65
N PRO A 238 -7.36 17.13 2.41
CA PRO A 238 -7.28 17.76 1.08
C PRO A 238 -5.84 17.97 0.61
N GLU A 239 -4.89 18.12 1.54
CA GLU A 239 -3.45 18.25 1.29
C GLU A 239 -2.80 16.94 0.81
N ALA A 240 -3.39 15.79 1.11
CA ALA A 240 -2.82 14.49 0.75
C ALA A 240 -3.01 14.17 -0.75
N HIS A 241 -2.06 13.48 -1.34
CA HIS A 241 -2.12 12.99 -2.72
C HIS A 241 -2.56 11.52 -2.76
N TRP A 242 -3.63 11.22 -3.50
CA TRP A 242 -4.06 9.84 -3.67
C TRP A 242 -3.30 9.16 -4.80
N GLU A 243 -2.68 8.02 -4.49
CA GLU A 243 -1.95 7.17 -5.44
C GLU A 243 -2.35 5.71 -5.29
N ALA A 244 -3.19 5.24 -6.20
CA ALA A 244 -3.73 3.88 -6.14
C ALA A 244 -2.69 2.78 -6.39
N ALA A 245 -1.62 3.08 -7.12
CA ALA A 245 -0.59 2.14 -7.53
C ALA A 245 0.68 2.21 -6.68
N LEU A 246 0.66 2.88 -5.53
CA LEU A 246 1.86 3.20 -4.75
C LEU A 246 2.72 1.97 -4.46
N CYS A 247 2.13 0.90 -3.93
CA CYS A 247 2.83 -0.34 -3.62
C CYS A 247 3.44 -0.99 -4.88
N LEU A 248 2.70 -1.02 -6.00
CA LEU A 248 3.19 -1.55 -7.28
C LEU A 248 4.34 -0.72 -7.85
N GLN A 249 4.32 0.59 -7.67
CA GLN A 249 5.42 1.48 -8.06
C GLN A 249 6.66 1.21 -7.20
N GLY A 250 6.48 1.05 -5.89
CA GLY A 250 7.57 0.66 -4.99
C GLY A 250 8.15 -0.70 -5.34
N LEU A 251 7.31 -1.68 -5.64
CA LEU A 251 7.73 -3.01 -6.10
C LEU A 251 8.53 -2.93 -7.40
N THR A 252 8.10 -2.08 -8.33
CA THR A 252 8.81 -1.85 -9.59
C THR A 252 10.19 -1.23 -9.37
N LEU A 253 10.27 -0.20 -8.52
CA LEU A 253 11.54 0.47 -8.18
C LEU A 253 12.50 -0.46 -7.43
N ALA A 254 11.99 -1.23 -6.46
CA ALA A 254 12.78 -2.22 -5.74
C ALA A 254 13.33 -3.28 -6.70
N ALA A 255 12.48 -3.81 -7.57
CA ALA A 255 12.90 -4.78 -8.58
C ALA A 255 13.92 -4.21 -9.56
N ALA A 256 13.80 -2.96 -9.98
CA ALA A 256 14.75 -2.32 -10.89
C ALA A 256 16.14 -2.11 -10.27
N ALA A 257 16.19 -1.84 -8.97
CA ALA A 257 17.44 -1.65 -8.23
C ALA A 257 18.21 -2.96 -8.00
N MET A 258 17.53 -4.12 -8.07
CA MET A 258 18.16 -5.41 -7.85
C MET A 258 18.85 -5.95 -9.12
N PRO A 259 20.02 -6.58 -8.99
CA PRO A 259 20.67 -7.24 -10.12
C PRO A 259 19.75 -8.33 -10.69
N MET A 260 19.74 -8.45 -12.02
CA MET A 260 19.10 -9.60 -12.65
C MET A 260 19.88 -10.85 -12.24
N SER A 261 19.24 -11.80 -11.58
CA SER A 261 19.86 -13.10 -11.34
C SER A 261 20.33 -13.69 -12.66
N PRO A 262 21.59 -14.19 -12.76
CA PRO A 262 22.03 -14.82 -13.98
C PRO A 262 21.08 -15.97 -14.33
N LYS A 263 20.69 -16.05 -15.60
CA LYS A 263 19.89 -17.17 -16.14
C LYS A 263 20.60 -18.48 -15.77
N ARG A 264 19.98 -19.27 -14.89
CA ARG A 264 20.35 -20.67 -14.74
C ARG A 264 19.69 -21.51 -15.81
#